data_47840e05bc36bef29827c1441a2520e2
#
_entry.id   47840e05bc36bef29827c1441a2520e2
#
_cell.length_a   1.000
_cell.length_b   1.000
_cell.length_c   1.000
_cell.angle_alpha   90.00
_cell.angle_beta   90.00
_cell.angle_gamma   90.00
#
_symmetry.space_group_name_H-M   'P 1'
#
loop_
_entity.id
_entity.type
_entity.pdbx_description
1 polymer ?
#
loop_
_entity_poly.entity_id
_entity_poly.type
_entity_poly.pdbx_seq_one_letter_code
_entity_poly.pdbx_strand_id
1 'polypeptide(L)'
;SQPDFVIASANTKPDVEMLATLENAGITVAYFDVNNYEDYIAMLDICTDITGRKDLYEKNGVSVRTEVENAKKQIDGSNPKILLLRAASKNVKAKGSDGIVSGEILKDLGCVNIADSDSSLLDDLSLEAIVKEDPDFIFVTIQGTNTEAALKNVDTLLKSNPVWKSLT
;
A
#
# COMPACT_ATOMS: atom_id res chain seq x y z
N SER A 1 29.50 -2.14 9.88
CA SER A 1 29.15 -0.85 10.51
C SER A 1 28.44 -1.15 11.81
N GLN A 2 28.74 -0.40 12.84
CA GLN A 2 27.97 -0.41 14.09
C GLN A 2 27.06 0.82 14.04
N PRO A 3 25.76 0.67 13.76
CA PRO A 3 24.86 1.80 13.80
C PRO A 3 24.56 2.18 15.26
N ASP A 4 24.39 3.46 15.51
CA ASP A 4 23.95 3.96 16.84
C ASP A 4 22.44 3.76 17.03
N PHE A 5 21.69 3.62 15.93
CA PHE A 5 20.25 3.54 15.92
C PHE A 5 19.75 2.77 14.69
N VAL A 6 18.68 1.98 14.86
CA VAL A 6 18.02 1.23 13.80
C VAL A 6 16.54 1.61 13.73
N ILE A 7 16.05 1.82 12.53
CA ILE A 7 14.62 1.96 12.22
C ILE A 7 14.15 0.67 11.55
N ALA A 8 13.10 0.06 12.06
CA ALA A 8 12.57 -1.20 11.59
C ALA A 8 11.04 -1.17 11.48
N SER A 9 10.48 -2.10 10.72
CA SER A 9 9.03 -2.26 10.60
C SER A 9 8.50 -3.22 11.67
N ALA A 10 7.41 -2.82 12.34
CA ALA A 10 6.67 -3.71 13.23
C ALA A 10 5.81 -4.73 12.46
N ASN A 11 5.59 -4.52 11.15
CA ASN A 11 4.70 -5.34 10.32
C ASN A 11 5.40 -6.56 9.71
N THR A 12 6.70 -6.71 9.90
CA THR A 12 7.44 -7.86 9.39
C THR A 12 7.99 -8.70 10.53
N LYS A 13 7.65 -10.00 10.50
CA LYS A 13 8.10 -10.95 11.53
C LYS A 13 9.63 -10.99 11.65
N PRO A 14 10.44 -11.03 10.57
CA PRO A 14 11.89 -11.02 10.68
C PRO A 14 12.44 -9.78 11.39
N ASP A 15 11.86 -8.61 11.19
CA ASP A 15 12.32 -7.38 11.83
C ASP A 15 12.05 -7.42 13.33
N VAL A 16 10.89 -7.92 13.74
CA VAL A 16 10.54 -8.08 15.16
C VAL A 16 11.43 -9.14 15.84
N GLU A 17 11.75 -10.24 15.17
CA GLU A 17 12.63 -11.29 15.68
C GLU A 17 14.08 -10.82 15.88
N MET A 18 14.52 -9.77 15.17
CA MET A 18 15.86 -9.18 15.33
C MET A 18 16.01 -8.31 16.58
N LEU A 19 14.91 -7.89 17.24
CA LEU A 19 14.93 -6.97 18.37
C LEU A 19 15.92 -7.43 19.46
N ALA A 20 15.78 -8.64 19.93
CA ALA A 20 16.63 -9.16 21.01
C ALA A 20 18.12 -9.17 20.63
N THR A 21 18.44 -9.40 19.36
CA THR A 21 19.83 -9.38 18.85
C THR A 21 20.39 -7.97 18.88
N LEU A 22 19.61 -6.98 18.47
CA LEU A 22 20.03 -5.58 18.43
C LEU A 22 20.15 -5.00 19.86
N GLU A 23 19.20 -5.29 20.74
CA GLU A 23 19.25 -4.89 22.16
C GLU A 23 20.47 -5.48 22.88
N ASN A 24 20.80 -6.76 22.67
CA ASN A 24 21.98 -7.41 23.22
C ASN A 24 23.29 -6.80 22.68
N ALA A 25 23.25 -6.22 21.48
CA ALA A 25 24.37 -5.47 20.92
C ALA A 25 24.44 -4.01 21.40
N GLY A 26 23.52 -3.57 22.26
CA GLY A 26 23.44 -2.20 22.76
C GLY A 26 22.93 -1.18 21.74
N ILE A 27 22.23 -1.65 20.70
CA ILE A 27 21.72 -0.81 19.61
C ILE A 27 20.27 -0.43 19.91
N THR A 28 19.98 0.86 19.93
CA THR A 28 18.60 1.39 20.07
C THR A 28 17.81 1.15 18.80
N VAL A 29 16.59 0.64 18.92
CA VAL A 29 15.70 0.36 17.79
C VAL A 29 14.38 1.09 17.95
N ALA A 30 13.91 1.75 16.88
CA ALA A 30 12.53 2.23 16.77
C ALA A 30 11.76 1.35 15.79
N TYR A 31 10.63 0.81 16.24
CA TYR A 31 9.70 0.06 15.42
C TYR A 31 8.50 0.92 15.04
N PHE A 32 8.17 0.95 13.76
CA PHE A 32 7.00 1.64 13.26
C PHE A 32 6.01 0.66 12.62
N ASP A 33 4.75 0.79 13.03
CA ASP A 33 3.61 0.11 12.43
C ASP A 33 2.90 1.11 11.51
N VAL A 34 3.16 1.03 10.20
CA VAL A 34 2.63 1.97 9.22
C VAL A 34 1.62 1.25 8.33
N ASN A 35 0.34 1.42 8.65
CA ASN A 35 -0.76 0.79 7.94
C ASN A 35 -1.57 1.79 7.10
N ASN A 36 -1.56 3.06 7.49
CA ASN A 36 -2.31 4.14 6.87
C ASN A 36 -1.47 5.41 6.72
N TYR A 37 -2.09 6.44 6.17
CA TYR A 37 -1.42 7.70 5.91
C TYR A 37 -1.03 8.44 7.20
N GLU A 38 -1.86 8.43 8.22
CA GLU A 38 -1.57 9.12 9.49
C GLU A 38 -0.39 8.46 10.24
N ASP A 39 -0.30 7.12 10.20
CA ASP A 39 0.85 6.40 10.73
C ASP A 39 2.15 6.80 10.01
N TYR A 40 2.09 6.97 8.67
CA TYR A 40 3.22 7.44 7.88
C TYR A 40 3.66 8.84 8.31
N ILE A 41 2.73 9.76 8.49
CA ILE A 41 3.01 11.14 8.93
C ILE A 41 3.62 11.14 10.33
N ALA A 42 3.10 10.34 11.26
CA ALA A 42 3.64 10.21 12.61
C ALA A 42 5.07 9.65 12.60
N MET A 43 5.32 8.61 11.80
CA MET A 43 6.66 8.07 11.59
C MET A 43 7.62 9.13 11.03
N LEU A 44 7.19 9.87 10.02
CA LEU A 44 8.01 10.92 9.38
C LEU A 44 8.38 12.05 10.36
N ASP A 45 7.44 12.44 11.22
CA ASP A 45 7.67 13.43 12.27
C ASP A 45 8.80 12.99 13.22
N ILE A 46 8.69 11.77 13.75
CA ILE A 46 9.70 11.17 14.63
C ILE A 46 11.06 11.02 13.91
N CYS A 47 11.08 10.50 12.70
CA CYS A 47 12.32 10.34 11.93
C CYS A 47 13.02 11.67 11.65
N THR A 48 12.24 12.73 11.38
CA THR A 48 12.80 14.06 11.14
C THR A 48 13.24 14.75 12.43
N ASP A 49 12.66 14.43 13.58
CA ASP A 49 13.17 14.83 14.90
C ASP A 49 14.53 14.18 15.18
N ILE A 50 14.64 12.88 15.02
CA ILE A 50 15.89 12.13 15.24
C ILE A 50 17.03 12.70 14.38
N THR A 51 16.73 13.04 13.13
CA THR A 51 17.74 13.51 12.16
C THR A 51 17.93 15.02 12.14
N GLY A 52 17.13 15.79 12.89
CA GLY A 52 17.11 17.24 12.87
C GLY A 52 16.63 17.86 11.54
N ARG A 53 15.93 17.07 10.71
CA ARG A 53 15.50 17.47 9.35
C ARG A 53 14.02 17.80 9.29
N LYS A 54 13.57 18.73 10.14
CA LYS A 54 12.16 19.21 10.13
C LYS A 54 11.74 19.83 8.80
N ASP A 55 12.68 20.34 8.01
CA ASP A 55 12.45 20.79 6.63
C ASP A 55 11.83 19.67 5.75
N LEU A 56 12.23 18.42 5.98
CA LEU A 56 11.66 17.27 5.26
C LEU A 56 10.26 16.90 5.77
N TYR A 57 9.98 17.09 7.05
CA TYR A 57 8.62 16.92 7.58
C TYR A 57 7.64 17.93 6.97
N GLU A 58 8.03 19.21 6.93
CA GLU A 58 7.21 20.25 6.29
C GLU A 58 6.94 19.92 4.81
N LYS A 59 7.99 19.56 4.08
CA LYS A 59 7.90 19.27 2.65
C LYS A 59 7.12 18.00 2.32
N ASN A 60 7.37 16.89 3.03
CA ASN A 60 6.88 15.56 2.65
C ASN A 60 5.72 15.09 3.54
N GLY A 61 5.48 15.75 4.67
CA GLY A 61 4.39 15.50 5.60
C GLY A 61 3.28 16.54 5.47
N VAL A 62 3.55 17.76 5.92
CA VAL A 62 2.53 18.81 6.00
C VAL A 62 1.98 19.20 4.63
N SER A 63 2.86 19.41 3.64
CA SER A 63 2.42 19.76 2.28
C SER A 63 1.58 18.64 1.66
N VAL A 64 2.02 17.39 1.80
CA VAL A 64 1.29 16.23 1.26
C VAL A 64 -0.05 16.05 1.97
N ARG A 65 -0.10 16.23 3.29
CA ARG A 65 -1.37 16.23 4.04
C ARG A 65 -2.36 17.24 3.47
N THR A 66 -1.90 18.45 3.18
CA THR A 66 -2.74 19.49 2.59
C THR A 66 -3.29 19.07 1.22
N GLU A 67 -2.48 18.45 0.39
CA GLU A 67 -2.91 17.95 -0.92
C GLU A 67 -3.93 16.81 -0.79
N VAL A 68 -3.72 15.88 0.13
CA VAL A 68 -4.66 14.79 0.43
C VAL A 68 -6.00 15.34 0.91
N GLU A 69 -5.99 16.30 1.85
CA GLU A 69 -7.24 16.93 2.32
C GLU A 69 -7.96 17.71 1.22
N ASN A 70 -7.23 18.33 0.30
CA ASN A 70 -7.83 18.98 -0.86
C ASN A 70 -8.42 17.98 -1.85
N ALA A 71 -7.78 16.83 -2.06
CA ALA A 71 -8.34 15.75 -2.86
C ALA A 71 -9.63 15.19 -2.25
N LYS A 72 -9.63 14.96 -0.92
CA LYS A 72 -10.82 14.51 -0.20
C LYS A 72 -12.03 15.44 -0.36
N LYS A 73 -11.81 16.75 -0.43
CA LYS A 73 -12.90 17.75 -0.66
C LYS A 73 -13.54 17.64 -2.04
N GLN A 74 -12.90 16.96 -2.99
CA GLN A 74 -13.41 16.79 -4.35
C GLN A 74 -14.23 15.50 -4.52
N ILE A 75 -14.37 14.71 -3.44
CA ILE A 75 -15.18 13.49 -3.45
C ILE A 75 -16.64 13.89 -3.65
N ASP A 76 -17.25 13.40 -4.72
CA ASP A 76 -18.63 13.71 -5.12
C ASP A 76 -19.68 12.73 -4.55
N GLY A 77 -19.24 11.73 -3.80
CA GLY A 77 -20.09 10.69 -3.22
C GLY A 77 -20.51 9.61 -4.21
N SER A 78 -19.89 9.52 -5.37
CA SER A 78 -20.17 8.48 -6.37
C SER A 78 -19.82 7.07 -5.88
N ASN A 79 -18.88 6.95 -4.94
CA ASN A 79 -18.40 5.70 -4.37
C ASN A 79 -18.01 4.67 -5.44
N PRO A 80 -17.08 4.98 -6.34
CA PRO A 80 -16.73 4.12 -7.45
C PRO A 80 -16.25 2.75 -6.95
N LYS A 81 -16.70 1.69 -7.60
CA LYS A 81 -16.20 0.35 -7.35
C LYS A 81 -14.79 0.22 -7.90
N ILE A 82 -13.88 -0.31 -7.11
CA ILE A 82 -12.49 -0.51 -7.55
C ILE A 82 -12.02 -1.94 -7.27
N LEU A 83 -11.00 -2.36 -8.01
CA LEU A 83 -10.19 -3.51 -7.68
C LEU A 83 -8.76 -3.06 -7.43
N LEU A 84 -8.24 -3.34 -6.25
CA LEU A 84 -6.84 -3.10 -5.91
C LEU A 84 -6.01 -4.36 -6.16
N LEU A 85 -5.04 -4.26 -7.05
CA LEU A 85 -4.09 -5.31 -7.36
C LEU A 85 -2.69 -4.97 -6.84
N ARG A 86 -1.98 -6.00 -6.39
CA ARG A 86 -0.55 -5.95 -6.12
C ARG A 86 0.18 -6.85 -7.09
N ALA A 87 1.03 -6.28 -7.93
CA ALA A 87 1.85 -6.99 -8.88
C ALA A 87 3.28 -7.12 -8.37
N ALA A 88 3.80 -8.34 -8.40
CA ALA A 88 5.18 -8.68 -8.10
C ALA A 88 5.79 -9.43 -9.29
N SER A 89 7.10 -9.65 -9.26
CA SER A 89 7.80 -10.37 -10.32
C SER A 89 7.34 -11.83 -10.53
N LYS A 90 6.61 -12.40 -9.57
CA LYS A 90 6.15 -13.80 -9.63
C LYS A 90 4.64 -13.94 -9.80
N ASN A 91 3.85 -12.96 -9.39
CA ASN A 91 2.38 -13.05 -9.40
C ASN A 91 1.70 -11.68 -9.34
N VAL A 92 0.40 -11.69 -9.61
CA VAL A 92 -0.53 -10.58 -9.33
C VAL A 92 -1.60 -11.11 -8.38
N LYS A 93 -1.92 -10.34 -7.33
CA LYS A 93 -2.94 -10.69 -6.34
C LYS A 93 -3.86 -9.52 -6.07
N ALA A 94 -5.13 -9.78 -5.85
CA ALA A 94 -6.03 -8.80 -5.28
C ALA A 94 -5.64 -8.48 -3.83
N LYS A 95 -5.97 -7.27 -3.41
CA LYS A 95 -5.75 -6.78 -2.05
C LYS A 95 -7.01 -6.11 -1.52
N GLY A 96 -7.33 -6.41 -0.28
CA GLY A 96 -8.32 -5.67 0.49
C GLY A 96 -7.85 -4.25 0.80
N SER A 97 -8.75 -3.44 1.30
CA SER A 97 -8.44 -2.04 1.66
C SER A 97 -7.72 -1.92 2.98
N ASP A 98 -8.05 -2.79 3.95
CA ASP A 98 -7.53 -2.68 5.31
C ASP A 98 -6.07 -3.14 5.44
N GLY A 99 -5.32 -2.45 6.28
CA GLY A 99 -3.95 -2.82 6.66
C GLY A 99 -2.89 -2.59 5.57
N ILE A 100 -3.20 -1.85 4.52
CA ILE A 100 -2.25 -1.42 3.50
C ILE A 100 -2.50 0.03 3.09
N VAL A 101 -1.45 0.82 3.01
CA VAL A 101 -1.53 2.28 2.77
C VAL A 101 -2.33 2.62 1.51
N SER A 102 -2.11 1.91 0.40
CA SER A 102 -2.84 2.15 -0.85
C SER A 102 -4.33 1.85 -0.74
N GLY A 103 -4.71 0.81 0.00
CA GLY A 103 -6.10 0.46 0.25
C GLY A 103 -6.81 1.51 1.11
N GLU A 104 -6.18 1.91 2.20
CA GLU A 104 -6.72 2.94 3.09
C GLU A 104 -6.88 4.30 2.38
N ILE A 105 -5.94 4.68 1.52
CA ILE A 105 -6.07 5.92 0.70
C ILE A 105 -7.28 5.84 -0.22
N LEU A 106 -7.48 4.72 -0.92
CA LEU A 106 -8.63 4.55 -1.82
C LEU A 106 -9.96 4.56 -1.06
N LYS A 107 -9.99 3.94 0.12
CA LYS A 107 -11.14 3.96 1.02
C LYS A 107 -11.45 5.38 1.53
N ASP A 108 -10.42 6.12 1.92
CA ASP A 108 -10.53 7.53 2.33
C ASP A 108 -11.02 8.44 1.19
N LEU A 109 -10.75 8.09 -0.05
CA LEU A 109 -11.27 8.75 -1.26
C LEU A 109 -12.68 8.29 -1.64
N GLY A 110 -13.34 7.49 -0.83
CA GLY A 110 -14.70 7.04 -1.03
C GLY A 110 -14.86 5.87 -2.00
N CYS A 111 -13.75 5.22 -2.41
CA CYS A 111 -13.81 4.06 -3.27
C CYS A 111 -14.31 2.82 -2.52
N VAL A 112 -15.02 1.94 -3.21
CA VAL A 112 -15.48 0.64 -2.70
C VAL A 112 -14.69 -0.46 -3.36
N ASN A 113 -13.78 -1.09 -2.61
CA ASN A 113 -12.95 -2.18 -3.15
C ASN A 113 -13.75 -3.49 -3.16
N ILE A 114 -13.94 -4.07 -4.33
CA ILE A 114 -14.72 -5.33 -4.49
C ILE A 114 -14.10 -6.50 -3.74
N ALA A 115 -12.80 -6.51 -3.50
CA ALA A 115 -12.12 -7.55 -2.72
C ALA A 115 -12.43 -7.49 -1.21
N ASP A 116 -13.00 -6.40 -0.70
CA ASP A 116 -13.42 -6.30 0.70
C ASP A 116 -14.74 -7.05 0.95
N SER A 117 -15.60 -7.13 -0.08
CA SER A 117 -16.89 -7.84 -0.02
C SER A 117 -16.80 -9.29 -0.46
N ASP A 118 -15.84 -9.63 -1.30
CA ASP A 118 -15.59 -10.99 -1.79
C ASP A 118 -14.17 -11.46 -1.48
N SER A 119 -14.02 -12.09 -0.31
CA SER A 119 -12.72 -12.60 0.15
C SER A 119 -12.13 -13.68 -0.75
N SER A 120 -12.93 -14.33 -1.60
CA SER A 120 -12.42 -15.31 -2.56
C SER A 120 -11.45 -14.69 -3.56
N LEU A 121 -11.60 -13.40 -3.88
CA LEU A 121 -10.69 -12.65 -4.72
C LEU A 121 -9.28 -12.48 -4.11
N LEU A 122 -9.17 -12.53 -2.78
CA LEU A 122 -7.89 -12.41 -2.06
C LEU A 122 -7.07 -13.70 -2.15
N ASP A 123 -7.75 -14.84 -2.22
CA ASP A 123 -7.12 -16.17 -2.29
C ASP A 123 -6.75 -16.53 -3.74
N ASP A 124 -7.71 -16.36 -4.65
CA ASP A 124 -7.53 -16.60 -6.07
C ASP A 124 -8.17 -15.51 -6.90
N LEU A 125 -7.42 -14.96 -7.84
CA LEU A 125 -7.89 -13.85 -8.69
C LEU A 125 -8.86 -14.39 -9.75
N SER A 126 -10.11 -14.64 -9.35
CA SER A 126 -11.17 -15.09 -10.23
C SER A 126 -11.61 -13.99 -11.18
N LEU A 127 -11.34 -14.18 -12.47
CA LEU A 127 -11.75 -13.24 -13.51
C LEU A 127 -13.27 -13.17 -13.66
N GLU A 128 -13.98 -14.27 -13.42
CA GLU A 128 -15.43 -14.33 -13.46
C GLU A 128 -16.04 -13.48 -12.33
N ALA A 129 -15.46 -13.56 -11.13
CA ALA A 129 -15.89 -12.72 -10.00
C ALA A 129 -15.64 -11.23 -10.27
N ILE A 130 -14.48 -10.88 -10.85
CA ILE A 130 -14.16 -9.49 -11.20
C ILE A 130 -15.16 -8.93 -12.21
N VAL A 131 -15.48 -9.69 -13.26
CA VAL A 131 -16.46 -9.27 -14.28
C VAL A 131 -17.85 -9.14 -13.70
N LYS A 132 -18.25 -10.06 -12.82
CA LYS A 132 -19.56 -9.99 -12.15
C LYS A 132 -19.70 -8.74 -11.30
N GLU A 133 -18.63 -8.36 -10.59
CA GLU A 133 -18.61 -7.17 -9.73
C GLU A 133 -18.46 -5.87 -10.52
N ASP A 134 -17.94 -5.94 -11.75
CA ASP A 134 -17.82 -4.83 -12.71
C ASP A 134 -17.21 -3.56 -12.07
N PRO A 135 -15.91 -3.58 -11.71
CA PRO A 135 -15.28 -2.42 -11.10
C PRO A 135 -15.07 -1.30 -12.11
N ASP A 136 -15.35 -0.05 -11.69
CA ASP A 136 -15.14 1.16 -12.50
C ASP A 136 -13.64 1.41 -12.77
N PHE A 137 -12.76 1.02 -11.81
CA PHE A 137 -11.31 1.21 -11.94
C PHE A 137 -10.54 0.02 -11.36
N ILE A 138 -9.38 -0.24 -11.97
CA ILE A 138 -8.39 -1.20 -11.45
C ILE A 138 -7.11 -0.45 -11.11
N PHE A 139 -6.76 -0.42 -9.83
CA PHE A 139 -5.50 0.13 -9.35
C PHE A 139 -4.46 -0.96 -9.19
N VAL A 140 -3.25 -0.71 -9.67
CA VAL A 140 -2.15 -1.68 -9.58
C VAL A 140 -0.98 -1.07 -8.81
N THR A 141 -0.63 -1.68 -7.69
CA THR A 141 0.60 -1.37 -6.96
C THR A 141 1.71 -2.35 -7.34
N ILE A 142 2.92 -1.84 -7.49
CA ILE A 142 4.09 -2.66 -7.82
C ILE A 142 4.87 -2.96 -6.56
N GLN A 143 5.16 -4.24 -6.33
CA GLN A 143 5.97 -4.69 -5.20
C GLN A 143 7.32 -5.25 -5.66
N GLY A 144 8.38 -4.82 -4.97
CA GLY A 144 9.75 -5.27 -5.23
C GLY A 144 10.48 -4.40 -6.27
N THR A 145 11.71 -4.79 -6.59
CA THR A 145 12.63 -4.00 -7.43
C THR A 145 12.54 -4.34 -8.92
N ASN A 146 11.96 -5.49 -9.27
CA ASN A 146 11.82 -5.92 -10.66
C ASN A 146 10.47 -5.47 -11.24
N THR A 147 10.37 -4.17 -11.50
CA THR A 147 9.15 -3.52 -12.03
C THR A 147 8.75 -4.06 -13.39
N GLU A 148 9.72 -4.36 -14.26
CA GLU A 148 9.45 -4.88 -15.61
C GLU A 148 8.74 -6.23 -15.57
N ALA A 149 9.23 -7.17 -14.74
CA ALA A 149 8.58 -8.47 -14.57
C ALA A 149 7.19 -8.34 -13.94
N ALA A 150 7.00 -7.43 -13.00
CA ALA A 150 5.70 -7.19 -12.39
C ALA A 150 4.69 -6.63 -13.42
N LEU A 151 5.06 -5.64 -14.21
CA LEU A 151 4.23 -5.08 -15.28
C LEU A 151 3.91 -6.11 -16.36
N LYS A 152 4.87 -6.98 -16.72
CA LYS A 152 4.64 -8.08 -17.65
C LYS A 152 3.59 -9.06 -17.13
N ASN A 153 3.59 -9.35 -15.83
CA ASN A 153 2.57 -10.20 -15.22
C ASN A 153 1.18 -9.56 -15.29
N VAL A 154 1.06 -8.25 -15.03
CA VAL A 154 -0.20 -7.51 -15.21
C VAL A 154 -0.66 -7.57 -16.66
N ASP A 155 0.23 -7.27 -17.60
CA ASP A 155 -0.08 -7.29 -19.03
C ASP A 155 -0.54 -8.68 -19.50
N THR A 156 0.12 -9.72 -19.03
CA THR A 156 -0.27 -11.12 -19.30
C THR A 156 -1.66 -11.42 -18.73
N LEU A 157 -1.94 -11.02 -17.49
CA LEU A 157 -3.24 -11.17 -16.85
C LEU A 157 -4.33 -10.48 -17.67
N LEU A 158 -4.12 -9.22 -18.06
CA LEU A 158 -5.08 -8.41 -18.80
C LEU A 158 -5.28 -8.89 -20.25
N LYS A 159 -4.24 -9.38 -20.93
CA LYS A 159 -4.31 -9.82 -22.32
C LYS A 159 -4.75 -11.27 -22.50
N SER A 160 -4.48 -12.14 -21.52
CA SER A 160 -4.70 -13.59 -21.66
C SER A 160 -6.17 -13.98 -21.61
N ASN A 161 -7.05 -13.08 -21.15
CA ASN A 161 -8.46 -13.38 -21.04
C ASN A 161 -9.32 -12.39 -21.83
N PRO A 162 -10.16 -12.87 -22.80
CA PRO A 162 -11.07 -12.01 -23.58
C PRO A 162 -12.05 -11.22 -22.72
N VAL A 163 -12.33 -11.69 -21.51
CA VAL A 163 -13.23 -11.08 -20.53
C VAL A 163 -12.75 -9.69 -20.09
N TRP A 164 -11.43 -9.46 -19.99
CA TRP A 164 -10.90 -8.14 -19.69
C TRP A 164 -11.21 -7.09 -20.76
N LYS A 165 -11.44 -7.51 -22.01
CA LYS A 165 -11.83 -6.61 -23.11
C LYS A 165 -13.27 -6.13 -23.00
N SER A 166 -14.08 -6.74 -22.14
CA SER A 166 -15.47 -6.34 -21.91
C SER A 166 -15.62 -5.34 -20.75
N LEU A 167 -14.54 -5.10 -19.99
CA LEU A 167 -14.49 -4.12 -18.89
C LEU A 167 -14.06 -2.70 -19.34
N THR A 168 -13.94 -2.44 -20.63
CA THR A 168 -13.56 -1.11 -21.17
C THR A 168 -14.72 -0.37 -21.80
#